data_ef57b1d5f4b52face9e09caf4db0869b
#
_entry.id   ef57b1d5f4b52face9e09caf4db0869b
#
_cell.length_a   1.000
_cell.length_b   1.000
_cell.length_c   1.000
_cell.angle_alpha   90.00
_cell.angle_beta   90.00
_cell.angle_gamma   90.00
#
_symmetry.space_group_name_H-M   'P 1'
#
loop_
_entity.id
_entity.type
_entity.pdbx_description
1 polymer ?
#
loop_
_entity_poly.entity_id
_entity_poly.type
_entity_poly.pdbx_seq_one_letter_code
_entity_poly.pdbx_strand_id
1 'polypeptide(L)'
;MGQSKHDRIAKNLAKQHNTEYNEGPGPDIKAKNRIIEVVTHESDLYSSLDQLKGYRKPRYIATTPELSEKAKEITKGTGIGVMGPTGTIIKKAGGK
;
A
#
# COMPACT_ATOMS: atom_id res chain seq x y z
N MET A 1 -0.74 13.46 21.60
CA MET A 1 -0.15 12.28 20.97
C MET A 1 -0.37 12.33 19.49
N GLY A 2 0.68 12.35 18.75
CA GLY A 2 0.58 12.34 17.30
C GLY A 2 0.31 10.95 16.79
N GLN A 3 -0.23 10.89 15.59
CA GLN A 3 -0.36 9.62 14.88
C GLN A 3 1.00 9.22 14.35
N SER A 4 1.22 7.92 14.21
CA SER A 4 2.42 7.45 13.53
C SER A 4 2.34 7.85 12.06
N LYS A 5 3.50 7.83 11.37
CA LYS A 5 3.52 8.11 9.95
C LYS A 5 2.63 7.12 9.19
N HIS A 6 2.69 5.86 9.59
CA HIS A 6 1.87 4.80 8.99
C HIS A 6 0.38 5.16 9.10
N ASP A 7 -0.08 5.50 10.31
CA ASP A 7 -1.49 5.82 10.53
C ASP A 7 -1.93 7.02 9.72
N ARG A 8 -1.08 8.03 9.67
CA ARG A 8 -1.42 9.26 8.94
C ARG A 8 -1.59 8.99 7.46
N ILE A 9 -0.66 8.23 6.88
CA ILE A 9 -0.75 7.88 5.47
C ILE A 9 -1.99 7.03 5.21
N ALA A 10 -2.22 6.02 6.06
CA ALA A 10 -3.34 5.12 5.88
C ALA A 10 -4.68 5.85 5.96
N LYS A 11 -4.83 6.74 6.93
CA LYS A 11 -6.08 7.49 7.07
C LYS A 11 -6.32 8.44 5.89
N ASN A 12 -5.25 9.08 5.42
CA ASN A 12 -5.36 9.97 4.28
C ASN A 12 -5.78 9.21 3.01
N LEU A 13 -5.16 8.07 2.77
CA LEU A 13 -5.48 7.26 1.60
C LEU A 13 -6.87 6.66 1.71
N ALA A 14 -7.29 6.24 2.90
CA ALA A 14 -8.63 5.72 3.10
C ALA A 14 -9.67 6.79 2.76
N LYS A 15 -9.42 8.02 3.18
CA LYS A 15 -10.32 9.13 2.88
C LYS A 15 -10.38 9.38 1.38
N GLN A 16 -9.24 9.35 0.69
CA GLN A 16 -9.21 9.54 -0.76
C GLN A 16 -10.01 8.47 -1.50
N HIS A 17 -10.10 7.27 -0.92
CA HIS A 17 -10.77 6.15 -1.54
C HIS A 17 -12.18 5.91 -0.97
N ASN A 18 -12.71 6.87 -0.22
CA ASN A 18 -14.05 6.80 0.37
C ASN A 18 -14.26 5.52 1.18
N THR A 19 -13.26 5.17 1.98
CA THR A 19 -13.35 4.00 2.84
C THR A 19 -12.67 4.32 4.16
N GLU A 20 -12.69 3.36 5.08
CA GLU A 20 -12.07 3.52 6.38
C GLU A 20 -10.77 2.74 6.45
N TYR A 21 -9.84 3.26 7.25
CA TYR A 21 -8.59 2.57 7.56
C TYR A 21 -8.93 1.32 8.37
N ASN A 22 -8.49 0.16 7.88
CA ASN A 22 -8.71 -1.10 8.57
C ASN A 22 -7.60 -1.32 9.59
N GLU A 23 -7.92 -1.21 10.87
CA GLU A 23 -6.95 -1.41 11.93
C GLU A 23 -6.86 -2.86 12.38
N GLY A 24 -7.70 -3.73 11.85
CA GLY A 24 -7.69 -5.14 12.17
C GLY A 24 -6.81 -5.94 11.21
N PRO A 25 -6.99 -7.26 11.16
CA PRO A 25 -6.22 -8.10 10.26
C PRO A 25 -6.47 -7.77 8.79
N GLY A 26 -5.48 -8.04 7.96
CA GLY A 26 -5.58 -7.82 6.52
C GLY A 26 -5.01 -6.48 6.10
N PRO A 27 -5.15 -6.14 4.82
CA PRO A 27 -4.60 -4.88 4.31
C PRO A 27 -5.19 -3.66 4.99
N ASP A 28 -4.41 -2.59 5.05
CA ASP A 28 -4.82 -1.36 5.71
C ASP A 28 -6.03 -0.71 5.06
N ILE A 29 -6.13 -0.78 3.73
CA ILE A 29 -7.23 -0.15 3.01
C ILE A 29 -7.82 -1.15 2.02
N LYS A 30 -9.11 -1.44 2.19
CA LYS A 30 -9.87 -2.30 1.29
C LYS A 30 -10.94 -1.46 0.61
N ALA A 31 -10.54 -0.73 -0.42
CA ALA A 31 -11.47 0.11 -1.16
C ALA A 31 -12.23 -0.73 -2.18
N LYS A 32 -13.26 -0.11 -2.78
CA LYS A 32 -14.09 -0.80 -3.75
C LYS A 32 -13.27 -1.30 -4.95
N ASN A 33 -12.33 -0.50 -5.41
CA ASN A 33 -11.60 -0.78 -6.64
C ASN A 33 -10.14 -1.12 -6.45
N ARG A 34 -9.64 -1.17 -5.21
CA ARG A 34 -8.24 -1.52 -4.98
C ARG A 34 -7.99 -1.85 -3.51
N ILE A 35 -6.90 -2.55 -3.29
CA ILE A 35 -6.43 -2.95 -1.97
C ILE A 35 -5.08 -2.27 -1.76
N ILE A 36 -4.88 -1.63 -0.62
CA ILE A 36 -3.64 -0.89 -0.35
C ILE A 36 -3.08 -1.29 1.00
N GLU A 37 -1.78 -1.56 1.03
CA GLU A 37 -1.05 -1.81 2.25
C GLU A 37 -0.04 -0.69 2.43
N VAL A 38 -0.06 -0.02 3.58
CA VAL A 38 0.84 1.11 3.85
C VAL A 38 2.09 0.60 4.56
N VAL A 39 3.26 0.96 4.03
CA VAL A 39 4.55 0.51 4.56
C VAL A 39 5.44 1.72 4.80
N THR A 40 5.92 1.88 6.04
CA THR A 40 6.82 2.98 6.38
C THR A 40 8.19 2.49 6.85
N HIS A 41 8.40 1.17 6.91
CA HIS A 41 9.69 0.58 7.28
C HIS A 41 10.06 -0.50 6.28
N GLU A 42 11.34 -0.52 5.90
CA GLU A 42 11.80 -1.47 4.90
C GLU A 42 11.54 -2.92 5.31
N SER A 43 11.68 -3.22 6.60
CA SER A 43 11.46 -4.59 7.09
C SER A 43 10.04 -5.09 6.85
N ASP A 44 9.08 -4.18 6.66
CA ASP A 44 7.69 -4.57 6.46
C ASP A 44 7.32 -4.76 5.01
N LEU A 45 8.22 -4.46 4.08
CA LEU A 45 7.90 -4.58 2.66
C LEU A 45 7.56 -6.00 2.24
N TYR A 46 8.33 -6.96 2.72
CA TYR A 46 8.10 -8.36 2.33
C TYR A 46 6.84 -8.94 2.94
N SER A 47 6.55 -8.59 4.19
CA SER A 47 5.32 -9.05 4.81
C SER A 47 4.09 -8.42 4.15
N SER A 48 4.21 -7.19 3.64
CA SER A 48 3.09 -6.58 2.94
C SER A 48 2.81 -7.26 1.61
N LEU A 49 3.82 -7.82 0.94
CA LEU A 49 3.56 -8.64 -0.24
C LEU A 49 2.69 -9.83 0.12
N ASP A 50 2.98 -10.48 1.24
CA ASP A 50 2.17 -11.62 1.68
C ASP A 50 0.74 -11.20 2.00
N GLN A 51 0.57 -10.03 2.62
CA GLN A 51 -0.76 -9.51 2.91
C GLN A 51 -1.59 -9.29 1.66
N LEU A 52 -0.94 -8.92 0.56
CA LEU A 52 -1.64 -8.59 -0.67
C LEU A 52 -1.86 -9.79 -1.59
N LYS A 53 -1.20 -10.91 -1.34
CA LYS A 53 -1.41 -12.12 -2.12
C LYS A 53 -2.85 -12.61 -1.92
N GLY A 54 -3.42 -13.14 -2.98
CA GLY A 54 -4.75 -13.73 -2.90
C GLY A 54 -5.89 -12.76 -3.18
N TYR A 55 -5.65 -11.48 -3.17
CA TYR A 55 -6.67 -10.51 -3.56
C TYR A 55 -6.67 -10.37 -5.07
N ARG A 56 -7.85 -10.25 -5.65
CA ARG A 56 -8.00 -10.14 -7.10
C ARG A 56 -8.08 -8.71 -7.60
N LYS A 57 -8.45 -7.78 -6.72
CA LYS A 57 -8.50 -6.37 -7.07
C LYS A 57 -7.10 -5.83 -7.30
N PRO A 58 -6.94 -4.73 -8.02
CA PRO A 58 -5.64 -4.06 -8.10
C PRO A 58 -5.09 -3.83 -6.71
N ARG A 59 -3.83 -4.19 -6.49
CA ARG A 59 -3.18 -4.16 -5.19
C ARG A 59 -1.99 -3.23 -5.23
N TYR A 60 -1.83 -2.42 -4.17
CA TYR A 60 -0.76 -1.44 -4.11
C TYR A 60 -0.07 -1.46 -2.76
N ILE A 61 1.23 -1.19 -2.78
CA ILE A 61 1.96 -0.80 -1.58
C ILE A 61 2.08 0.71 -1.62
N ALA A 62 1.60 1.39 -0.57
CA ALA A 62 1.78 2.83 -0.42
C ALA A 62 2.93 3.05 0.54
N THR A 63 3.95 3.80 0.11
CA THR A 63 5.14 3.93 0.92
C THR A 63 5.77 5.32 0.78
N THR A 64 6.80 5.57 1.57
CA THR A 64 7.53 6.84 1.58
C THR A 64 8.44 6.92 0.37
N PRO A 65 8.87 8.15 -0.01
CA PRO A 65 9.81 8.29 -1.12
C PRO A 65 11.11 7.49 -0.92
N GLU A 66 11.57 7.40 0.33
CA GLU A 66 12.81 6.67 0.63
C GLU A 66 12.72 5.19 0.29
N LEU A 67 11.53 4.61 0.43
CA LEU A 67 11.33 3.18 0.20
C LEU A 67 10.76 2.85 -1.17
N SER A 68 10.40 3.86 -1.96
CA SER A 68 9.68 3.63 -3.21
C SER A 68 10.51 2.82 -4.21
N GLU A 69 11.81 3.05 -4.31
CA GLU A 69 12.65 2.30 -5.23
C GLU A 69 12.74 0.83 -4.83
N LYS A 70 12.91 0.58 -3.52
CA LYS A 70 12.94 -0.80 -3.02
C LYS A 70 11.60 -1.49 -3.26
N ALA A 71 10.51 -0.77 -3.02
CA ALA A 71 9.17 -1.30 -3.26
C ALA A 71 8.96 -1.66 -4.73
N LYS A 72 9.43 -0.82 -5.65
CA LYS A 72 9.35 -1.13 -7.07
C LYS A 72 10.13 -2.39 -7.41
N GLU A 73 11.30 -2.53 -6.79
CA GLU A 73 12.16 -3.68 -7.04
C GLU A 73 11.52 -4.99 -6.60
N ILE A 74 11.00 -5.03 -5.37
CA ILE A 74 10.45 -6.28 -4.84
C ILE A 74 9.09 -6.63 -5.42
N THR A 75 8.39 -5.66 -6.03
CA THR A 75 7.08 -5.93 -6.63
C THR A 75 7.17 -6.33 -8.10
N LYS A 76 8.36 -6.35 -8.68
CA LYS A 76 8.53 -6.75 -10.08
C LYS A 76 7.94 -8.15 -10.30
N GLY A 77 7.14 -8.27 -11.34
CA GLY A 77 6.57 -9.57 -11.71
C GLY A 77 5.43 -10.06 -10.83
N THR A 78 5.02 -9.26 -9.85
CA THR A 78 3.95 -9.68 -8.93
C THR A 78 2.58 -9.14 -9.31
N GLY A 79 2.53 -8.14 -10.18
CA GLY A 79 1.28 -7.45 -10.48
C GLY A 79 0.86 -6.45 -9.41
N ILE A 80 1.63 -6.33 -8.34
CA ILE A 80 1.37 -5.36 -7.28
C ILE A 80 2.00 -4.02 -7.66
N GLY A 81 1.24 -2.93 -7.51
CA GLY A 81 1.73 -1.60 -7.81
C GLY A 81 2.31 -0.91 -6.60
N VAL A 82 2.86 0.27 -6.82
CA VAL A 82 3.45 1.09 -5.76
C VAL A 82 2.91 2.50 -5.89
N MET A 83 2.55 3.12 -4.77
CA MET A 83 2.11 4.51 -4.75
C MET A 83 2.82 5.26 -3.63
N GLY A 84 2.84 6.58 -3.76
CA GLY A 84 3.41 7.42 -2.74
C GLY A 84 2.43 7.64 -1.59
N PRO A 85 2.87 8.36 -0.56
CA PRO A 85 2.04 8.54 0.65
C PRO A 85 0.78 9.36 0.42
N THR A 86 0.71 10.09 -0.69
CA THR A 86 -0.48 10.87 -1.02
C THR A 86 -1.31 10.23 -2.13
N GLY A 87 -0.97 9.02 -2.54
CA GLY A 87 -1.74 8.30 -3.55
C GLY A 87 -1.21 8.42 -4.98
N THR A 88 -0.11 9.13 -5.18
CA THR A 88 0.49 9.25 -6.50
C THR A 88 1.00 7.89 -6.95
N ILE A 89 0.57 7.43 -8.12
CA ILE A 89 0.97 6.13 -8.64
C ILE A 89 2.42 6.20 -9.13
N ILE A 90 3.27 5.33 -8.57
CA ILE A 90 4.68 5.23 -8.96
C ILE A 90 4.85 4.06 -9.92
N LYS A 91 4.19 2.94 -9.62
CA LYS A 91 4.18 1.77 -10.49
C LYS A 91 2.76 1.24 -10.52
N LYS A 92 2.18 1.13 -11.70
CA LYS A 92 0.77 0.74 -11.82
C LYS A 92 0.59 -0.74 -11.51
N ALA A 93 -0.48 -1.07 -10.78
CA ALA A 93 -0.82 -2.46 -10.49
C ALA A 93 -1.31 -3.16 -11.74
N GLY A 94 -1.12 -4.49 -11.79
CA GLY A 94 -1.60 -5.31 -12.89
C GLY A 94 -0.66 -5.40 -14.07
N GLY A 95 0.37 -4.58 -14.13
CA GLY A 95 1.39 -4.68 -15.17
C GLY A 95 2.29 -5.87 -14.87
N LYS A 96 2.56 -6.66 -15.85
CA LYS A 96 3.47 -7.80 -15.68
C LYS A 96 4.84 -7.48 -16.22
#